data_db4f35c489aaa71e8be96f9aafa6fd06
#
_entry.id   db4f35c489aaa71e8be96f9aafa6fd06
#
_cell.length_a   1.000
_cell.length_b   1.000
_cell.length_c   1.000
_cell.angle_alpha   90.00
_cell.angle_beta   90.00
_cell.angle_gamma   90.00
#
_symmetry.space_group_name_H-M   'P 1'
#
loop_
_entity.id
_entity.type
_entity.pdbx_description
1 polymer ?
#
loop_
_entity_poly.entity_id
_entity_poly.type
_entity_poly.pdbx_seq_one_letter_code
_entity_poly.pdbx_strand_id
1 'polypeptide(L)'
;MFFVHRVLINARRIVITAYYRFVYRDRFVYGQHFKFRGNFKLYIEPTGRVEFGDNCFVNNYFSATSIKKIKIGNDCIFGEGVKIYDHNHKYSEKNAGIPIHSQGFTSKEVSIGNNCWIASNVTILAGVHIGDNCVIGANCLIYKDVPAGSVIKHKEELMGGIQ
;
A
#
# COMPACT_ATOMS: atom_id res chain seq x y z
N MET A 1 -8.91 -25.68 18.49
CA MET A 1 -9.51 -24.50 17.84
C MET A 1 -8.49 -23.61 17.15
N PHE A 2 -7.41 -23.16 17.78
CA PHE A 2 -6.34 -22.34 17.16
C PHE A 2 -5.63 -22.99 15.96
N PHE A 3 -5.39 -24.31 16.00
CA PHE A 3 -4.71 -25.03 14.91
C PHE A 3 -5.53 -24.99 13.61
N VAL A 4 -6.81 -25.31 13.67
CA VAL A 4 -7.72 -25.29 12.52
C VAL A 4 -7.81 -23.89 11.92
N HIS A 5 -7.90 -22.86 12.76
CA HIS A 5 -7.93 -21.46 12.31
C HIS A 5 -6.65 -21.07 11.54
N ARG A 6 -5.47 -21.47 12.03
CA ARG A 6 -4.19 -21.23 11.33
C ARG A 6 -4.12 -21.96 9.98
N VAL A 7 -4.62 -23.20 9.90
CA VAL A 7 -4.66 -23.98 8.66
C VAL A 7 -5.55 -23.27 7.64
N LEU A 8 -6.74 -22.82 8.04
CA LEU A 8 -7.67 -22.12 7.15
C LEU A 8 -7.12 -20.80 6.64
N ILE A 9 -6.45 -20.00 7.50
CA ILE A 9 -5.78 -18.76 7.07
C ILE A 9 -4.69 -19.05 6.05
N ASN A 10 -3.89 -20.10 6.27
CA ASN A 10 -2.81 -20.48 5.36
C ASN A 10 -3.37 -20.95 4.00
N ALA A 11 -4.39 -21.82 4.00
CA ALA A 11 -5.05 -22.27 2.79
C ALA A 11 -5.62 -21.08 1.99
N ARG A 12 -6.33 -20.17 2.67
CA ARG A 12 -6.86 -18.95 2.04
C ARG A 12 -5.76 -18.10 1.41
N ARG A 13 -4.62 -17.91 2.09
CA ARG A 13 -3.47 -17.18 1.53
C ARG A 13 -2.96 -17.81 0.25
N ILE A 14 -2.76 -19.12 0.25
CA ILE A 14 -2.28 -19.86 -0.92
C ILE A 14 -3.21 -19.63 -2.11
N VAL A 15 -4.52 -19.78 -1.90
CA VAL A 15 -5.53 -19.59 -2.96
C VAL A 15 -5.50 -18.14 -3.50
N ILE A 16 -5.52 -17.13 -2.62
CA ILE A 16 -5.50 -15.73 -3.02
C ILE A 16 -4.20 -15.38 -3.75
N THR A 17 -3.06 -15.88 -3.27
CA THR A 17 -1.77 -15.63 -3.90
C THR A 17 -1.70 -16.28 -5.27
N ALA A 18 -2.16 -17.52 -5.41
CA ALA A 18 -2.24 -18.22 -6.69
C ALA A 18 -3.14 -17.48 -7.69
N TYR A 19 -4.31 -17.01 -7.21
CA TYR A 19 -5.22 -16.19 -8.02
C TYR A 19 -4.52 -14.92 -8.55
N TYR A 20 -3.87 -14.14 -7.68
CA TYR A 20 -3.19 -12.92 -8.12
C TYR A 20 -2.01 -13.22 -9.05
N ARG A 21 -1.25 -14.27 -8.81
CA ARG A 21 -0.18 -14.70 -9.75
C ARG A 21 -0.72 -15.12 -11.10
N PHE A 22 -1.84 -15.80 -11.13
CA PHE A 22 -2.50 -16.18 -12.38
C PHE A 22 -2.98 -14.95 -13.15
N VAL A 23 -3.66 -14.01 -12.48
CA VAL A 23 -4.23 -12.80 -13.10
C VAL A 23 -3.16 -11.80 -13.50
N TYR A 24 -2.20 -11.52 -12.62
CA TYR A 24 -1.21 -10.46 -12.83
C TYR A 24 0.15 -10.96 -13.33
N ARG A 25 0.40 -12.28 -13.27
CA ARG A 25 1.63 -12.92 -13.73
C ARG A 25 2.88 -12.26 -13.12
N ASP A 26 3.79 -11.76 -13.96
CA ASP A 26 5.03 -11.06 -13.59
C ASP A 26 4.81 -9.67 -13.01
N ARG A 27 3.61 -9.12 -13.12
CA ARG A 27 3.26 -7.82 -12.56
C ARG A 27 3.01 -7.83 -11.04
N PHE A 28 2.78 -9.00 -10.45
CA PHE A 28 2.75 -9.21 -9.01
C PHE A 28 3.88 -10.12 -8.58
N VAL A 29 4.87 -9.54 -7.88
CA VAL A 29 6.06 -10.25 -7.39
C VAL A 29 6.14 -10.12 -5.89
N TYR A 30 6.54 -11.18 -5.22
CA TYR A 30 6.80 -11.17 -3.79
C TYR A 30 7.95 -12.11 -3.44
N GLY A 31 8.69 -11.76 -2.40
CA GLY A 31 9.83 -12.51 -1.90
C GLY A 31 9.44 -13.68 -0.98
N GLN A 32 10.47 -14.27 -0.36
CA GLN A 32 10.29 -15.37 0.59
C GLN A 32 9.55 -14.90 1.85
N HIS A 33 8.79 -15.79 2.46
CA HIS A 33 8.07 -15.54 3.71
C HIS A 33 7.06 -14.39 3.67
N PHE A 34 6.64 -13.95 2.48
CA PHE A 34 5.55 -12.99 2.34
C PHE A 34 4.25 -13.53 2.94
N LYS A 35 3.62 -12.77 3.82
CA LYS A 35 2.40 -13.16 4.53
C LYS A 35 1.40 -12.03 4.59
N PHE A 36 0.10 -12.37 4.49
CA PHE A 36 -0.99 -11.43 4.80
C PHE A 36 -2.09 -12.13 5.61
N ARG A 37 -2.90 -11.37 6.33
CA ARG A 37 -4.01 -11.94 7.13
C ARG A 37 -5.25 -12.22 6.29
N GLY A 38 -5.90 -11.18 5.81
CA GLY A 38 -7.12 -11.31 5.03
C GLY A 38 -7.53 -9.99 4.40
N ASN A 39 -8.52 -10.03 3.50
CA ASN A 39 -8.96 -8.84 2.76
C ASN A 39 -7.80 -8.07 2.11
N PHE A 40 -6.80 -8.84 1.62
CA PHE A 40 -5.68 -8.34 0.84
C PHE A 40 -6.16 -8.05 -0.58
N LYS A 41 -6.08 -6.80 -1.01
CA LYS A 41 -6.61 -6.35 -2.29
C LYS A 41 -5.53 -5.74 -3.15
N LEU A 42 -5.38 -6.26 -4.36
CA LEU A 42 -4.52 -5.69 -5.40
C LEU A 42 -5.38 -5.37 -6.62
N TYR A 43 -5.14 -4.20 -7.20
CA TYR A 43 -5.61 -3.83 -8.51
C TYR A 43 -4.42 -3.31 -9.33
N ILE A 44 -4.01 -4.08 -10.33
CA ILE A 44 -2.81 -3.80 -11.13
C ILE A 44 -3.22 -3.66 -12.59
N GLU A 45 -3.17 -2.44 -13.09
CA GLU A 45 -3.45 -2.10 -14.49
C GLU A 45 -2.43 -2.77 -15.43
N PRO A 46 -2.69 -2.88 -16.74
CA PRO A 46 -1.82 -3.57 -17.68
C PRO A 46 -0.36 -3.12 -17.65
N THR A 47 -0.10 -1.85 -17.35
CA THR A 47 1.25 -1.27 -17.22
C THR A 47 1.77 -1.23 -15.80
N GLY A 48 0.91 -1.55 -14.82
CA GLY A 48 1.21 -1.49 -13.39
C GLY A 48 2.03 -2.68 -12.91
N ARG A 49 2.72 -2.48 -11.79
CA ARG A 49 3.49 -3.53 -11.13
C ARG A 49 3.50 -3.34 -9.61
N VAL A 50 3.36 -4.42 -8.85
CA VAL A 50 3.47 -4.42 -7.39
C VAL A 50 4.48 -5.48 -6.97
N GLU A 51 5.49 -5.04 -6.22
CA GLU A 51 6.59 -5.86 -5.75
C GLU A 51 6.70 -5.78 -4.23
N PHE A 52 6.77 -6.93 -3.57
CA PHE A 52 7.14 -7.07 -2.15
C PHE A 52 8.45 -7.83 -2.04
N GLY A 53 9.33 -7.36 -1.18
CA GLY A 53 10.54 -8.08 -0.80
C GLY A 53 10.27 -9.26 0.14
N ASP A 54 11.35 -9.78 0.71
CA ASP A 54 11.33 -10.89 1.66
C ASP A 54 10.75 -10.49 3.01
N ASN A 55 10.22 -11.47 3.76
CA ASN A 55 9.75 -11.34 5.15
C ASN A 55 8.67 -10.27 5.37
N CYS A 56 7.96 -9.84 4.35
CA CYS A 56 6.93 -8.83 4.50
C CYS A 56 5.64 -9.42 5.10
N PHE A 57 5.06 -8.66 6.04
CA PHE A 57 3.77 -8.98 6.64
C PHE A 57 2.74 -7.89 6.43
N VAL A 58 1.56 -8.28 5.95
CA VAL A 58 0.45 -7.36 5.66
C VAL A 58 -0.78 -7.75 6.46
N ASN A 59 -1.36 -6.80 7.20
CA ASN A 59 -2.56 -7.02 7.99
C ASN A 59 -3.83 -6.95 7.12
N ASN A 60 -5.01 -7.04 7.77
CA ASN A 60 -6.30 -7.01 7.09
C ASN A 60 -6.56 -5.69 6.34
N TYR A 61 -7.41 -5.73 5.32
CA TYR A 61 -7.90 -4.56 4.58
C TYR A 61 -6.81 -3.74 3.88
N PHE A 62 -5.67 -4.35 3.61
CA PHE A 62 -4.64 -3.72 2.78
C PHE A 62 -5.14 -3.57 1.35
N SER A 63 -4.83 -2.44 0.73
CA SER A 63 -5.15 -2.17 -0.66
C SER A 63 -3.98 -1.50 -1.38
N ALA A 64 -3.59 -2.03 -2.54
CA ALA A 64 -2.65 -1.38 -3.44
C ALA A 64 -3.23 -1.33 -4.85
N THR A 65 -3.25 -0.13 -5.44
CA THR A 65 -3.68 0.07 -6.82
C THR A 65 -2.54 0.68 -7.61
N SER A 66 -2.11 0.00 -8.67
CA SER A 66 -0.93 0.37 -9.45
C SER A 66 -1.23 0.49 -10.94
N ILE A 67 -0.87 1.65 -11.50
CA ILE A 67 -0.81 1.93 -12.94
C ILE A 67 0.65 1.91 -13.43
N LYS A 68 1.61 2.28 -12.57
CA LYS A 68 3.03 2.34 -12.90
C LYS A 68 3.84 1.33 -12.10
N LYS A 69 4.12 1.62 -10.83
CA LYS A 69 4.87 0.71 -9.97
C LYS A 69 4.73 1.05 -8.49
N ILE A 70 4.51 0.02 -7.68
CA ILE A 70 4.65 0.05 -6.23
C ILE A 70 5.71 -0.97 -5.84
N LYS A 71 6.81 -0.50 -5.24
CA LYS A 71 7.92 -1.34 -4.79
C LYS A 71 8.07 -1.26 -3.28
N ILE A 72 8.09 -2.40 -2.62
CA ILE A 72 8.26 -2.55 -1.18
C ILE A 72 9.49 -3.41 -0.92
N GLY A 73 10.39 -2.93 -0.08
CA GLY A 73 11.61 -3.64 0.32
C GLY A 73 11.36 -4.83 1.23
N ASN A 74 12.42 -5.33 1.84
CA ASN A 74 12.38 -6.48 2.74
C ASN A 74 11.96 -6.10 4.16
N ASP A 75 11.50 -7.08 4.95
CA ASP A 75 11.27 -6.96 6.40
C ASP A 75 10.26 -5.87 6.78
N CYS A 76 9.29 -5.59 5.90
CA CYS A 76 8.28 -4.55 6.11
C CYS A 76 7.01 -5.10 6.75
N ILE A 77 6.45 -4.31 7.68
CA ILE A 77 5.18 -4.62 8.36
C ILE A 77 4.14 -3.57 8.04
N PHE A 78 2.97 -4.02 7.59
CA PHE A 78 1.81 -3.17 7.29
C PHE A 78 0.68 -3.45 8.25
N GLY A 79 0.21 -2.40 8.91
CA GLY A 79 -0.97 -2.40 9.77
C GLY A 79 -2.26 -2.61 8.98
N GLU A 80 -3.36 -2.64 9.70
CA GLU A 80 -4.69 -2.81 9.12
C GLU A 80 -5.11 -1.57 8.33
N GLY A 81 -5.77 -1.78 7.18
CA GLY A 81 -6.35 -0.70 6.39
C GLY A 81 -5.34 0.19 5.65
N VAL A 82 -4.08 -0.22 5.51
CA VAL A 82 -3.08 0.53 4.72
C VAL A 82 -3.48 0.56 3.25
N LYS A 83 -3.34 1.74 2.63
CA LYS A 83 -3.65 1.99 1.21
C LYS A 83 -2.47 2.61 0.50
N ILE A 84 -2.15 2.11 -0.70
CA ILE A 84 -1.05 2.62 -1.53
C ILE A 84 -1.57 2.86 -2.95
N TYR A 85 -1.38 4.07 -3.46
CA TYR A 85 -1.77 4.48 -4.80
C TYR A 85 -0.59 5.13 -5.52
N ASP A 86 -0.24 4.63 -6.70
CA ASP A 86 0.81 5.22 -7.55
C ASP A 86 0.25 6.17 -8.62
N HIS A 87 -1.00 6.56 -8.49
CA HIS A 87 -1.70 7.41 -9.46
C HIS A 87 -2.76 8.29 -8.82
N ASN A 88 -3.14 9.34 -9.56
CA ASN A 88 -4.28 10.20 -9.27
C ASN A 88 -5.07 10.45 -10.55
N HIS A 89 -6.37 10.70 -10.44
CA HIS A 89 -7.14 11.23 -11.57
C HIS A 89 -6.57 12.59 -11.99
N LYS A 90 -6.51 12.81 -13.31
CA LYS A 90 -6.24 14.14 -13.84
C LYS A 90 -7.43 15.04 -13.57
N TYR A 91 -7.14 16.25 -13.15
CA TYR A 91 -8.11 17.32 -13.05
C TYR A 91 -7.41 18.62 -13.43
N SER A 92 -8.01 19.42 -14.27
CA SER A 92 -7.39 20.65 -14.75
C SER A 92 -8.48 21.58 -15.27
N GLU A 93 -8.33 22.88 -15.04
CA GLU A 93 -9.21 23.92 -15.58
C GLU A 93 -9.25 23.89 -17.12
N LYS A 94 -8.14 23.49 -17.78
CA LYS A 94 -8.09 23.34 -19.24
C LYS A 94 -9.05 22.26 -19.75
N ASN A 95 -9.48 21.37 -18.88
CA ASN A 95 -10.42 20.29 -19.20
C ASN A 95 -11.81 20.56 -18.59
N ALA A 96 -12.11 21.81 -18.26
CA ALA A 96 -13.43 22.20 -17.78
C ALA A 96 -14.50 21.73 -18.76
N GLY A 97 -15.53 21.01 -18.26
CA GLY A 97 -16.57 20.39 -19.08
C GLY A 97 -16.31 18.92 -19.46
N ILE A 98 -15.09 18.39 -19.29
CA ILE A 98 -14.81 16.96 -19.42
C ILE A 98 -14.98 16.29 -18.06
N PRO A 99 -15.84 15.25 -17.92
CA PRO A 99 -15.97 14.52 -16.66
C PRO A 99 -14.62 14.01 -16.15
N ILE A 100 -14.34 14.14 -14.84
CA ILE A 100 -13.05 13.76 -14.25
C ILE A 100 -12.65 12.32 -14.58
N HIS A 101 -13.59 11.37 -14.55
CA HIS A 101 -13.32 9.97 -14.88
C HIS A 101 -12.83 9.78 -16.33
N SER A 102 -13.11 10.72 -17.24
CA SER A 102 -12.69 10.67 -18.64
C SER A 102 -11.36 11.39 -18.91
N GLN A 103 -10.82 12.11 -17.93
CA GLN A 103 -9.57 12.87 -18.09
C GLN A 103 -8.31 11.99 -17.95
N GLY A 104 -8.46 10.71 -17.58
CA GLY A 104 -7.37 9.77 -17.38
C GLY A 104 -6.61 9.98 -16.05
N PHE A 105 -5.36 9.50 -16.00
CA PHE A 105 -4.56 9.46 -14.77
C PHE A 105 -3.20 10.11 -14.95
N THR A 106 -2.65 10.60 -13.85
CA THR A 106 -1.21 10.82 -13.68
C THR A 106 -0.68 9.71 -12.78
N SER A 107 0.48 9.16 -13.10
CA SER A 107 1.09 8.09 -12.30
C SER A 107 2.55 8.38 -12.00
N LYS A 108 2.97 8.10 -10.76
CA LYS A 108 4.36 8.18 -10.29
C LYS A 108 4.63 6.97 -9.41
N GLU A 109 5.81 6.37 -9.56
CA GLU A 109 6.22 5.23 -8.76
C GLU A 109 6.17 5.54 -7.26
N VAL A 110 5.74 4.56 -6.46
CA VAL A 110 5.84 4.58 -5.00
C VAL A 110 6.89 3.55 -4.60
N SER A 111 7.82 3.94 -3.74
CA SER A 111 8.79 3.01 -3.16
C SER A 111 8.82 3.11 -1.65
N ILE A 112 8.95 1.94 -1.00
CA ILE A 112 9.14 1.79 0.45
C ILE A 112 10.41 0.98 0.63
N GLY A 113 11.35 1.49 1.40
CA GLY A 113 12.62 0.84 1.71
C GLY A 113 12.46 -0.40 2.57
N ASN A 114 13.57 -0.87 3.11
CA ASN A 114 13.61 -2.06 3.95
C ASN A 114 13.30 -1.73 5.42
N ASN A 115 12.86 -2.74 6.19
CA ASN A 115 12.64 -2.65 7.62
C ASN A 115 11.73 -1.47 8.03
N CYS A 116 10.63 -1.29 7.29
CA CYS A 116 9.66 -0.23 7.56
C CYS A 116 8.42 -0.76 8.28
N TRP A 117 7.94 0.01 9.24
CA TRP A 117 6.64 -0.22 9.87
C TRP A 117 5.64 0.86 9.45
N ILE A 118 4.66 0.46 8.66
CA ILE A 118 3.55 1.30 8.22
C ILE A 118 2.34 0.91 9.08
N ALA A 119 1.95 1.76 10.01
CA ALA A 119 0.88 1.47 10.97
C ALA A 119 -0.51 1.52 10.31
N SER A 120 -1.56 1.30 11.10
CA SER A 120 -2.92 1.15 10.60
C SER A 120 -3.47 2.43 9.95
N ASN A 121 -4.30 2.24 8.91
CA ASN A 121 -4.99 3.30 8.18
C ASN A 121 -4.08 4.35 7.51
N VAL A 122 -2.81 4.04 7.32
CA VAL A 122 -1.91 4.91 6.55
C VAL A 122 -2.30 4.87 5.09
N THR A 123 -2.32 6.05 4.45
CA THR A 123 -2.49 6.18 3.01
C THR A 123 -1.22 6.78 2.40
N ILE A 124 -0.65 6.11 1.38
CA ILE A 124 0.55 6.54 0.67
C ILE A 124 0.16 6.90 -0.76
N LEU A 125 0.51 8.14 -1.18
CA LEU A 125 0.13 8.69 -2.48
C LEU A 125 1.24 8.56 -3.52
N ALA A 126 0.85 8.79 -4.77
CA ALA A 126 1.70 8.68 -5.95
C ALA A 126 2.96 9.54 -5.88
N GLY A 127 4.08 8.93 -6.20
CA GLY A 127 5.40 9.58 -6.25
C GLY A 127 6.14 9.63 -4.94
N VAL A 128 5.62 9.03 -3.87
CA VAL A 128 6.27 9.00 -2.56
C VAL A 128 7.37 7.94 -2.50
N HIS A 129 8.53 8.34 -1.98
CA HIS A 129 9.65 7.47 -1.64
C HIS A 129 9.86 7.48 -0.12
N ILE A 130 9.68 6.32 0.53
CA ILE A 130 9.97 6.12 1.95
C ILE A 130 11.30 5.37 2.05
N GLY A 131 12.28 5.96 2.75
CA GLY A 131 13.58 5.34 2.97
C GLY A 131 13.54 4.14 3.91
N ASP A 132 14.69 3.51 4.12
CA ASP A 132 14.83 2.36 5.02
C ASP A 132 14.61 2.75 6.49
N ASN A 133 14.21 1.77 7.32
CA ASN A 133 14.08 1.90 8.77
C ASN A 133 13.09 2.99 9.21
N CYS A 134 12.03 3.22 8.46
CA CYS A 134 11.02 4.21 8.79
C CYS A 134 9.85 3.63 9.58
N VAL A 135 9.27 4.45 10.46
CA VAL A 135 8.01 4.17 11.16
C VAL A 135 7.00 5.24 10.78
N ILE A 136 5.89 4.80 10.19
CA ILE A 136 4.77 5.68 9.87
C ILE A 136 3.61 5.37 10.81
N GLY A 137 3.29 6.31 11.67
CA GLY A 137 2.22 6.20 12.65
C GLY A 137 0.83 6.05 12.02
N ALA A 138 -0.11 5.52 12.81
CA ALA A 138 -1.47 5.29 12.33
C ALA A 138 -2.17 6.58 11.86
N ASN A 139 -3.09 6.42 10.90
CA ASN A 139 -3.90 7.49 10.31
C ASN A 139 -3.11 8.59 9.59
N CYS A 140 -1.83 8.36 9.27
CA CYS A 140 -1.03 9.31 8.50
C CYS A 140 -1.38 9.27 7.01
N LEU A 141 -1.45 10.44 6.39
CA LEU A 141 -1.45 10.61 4.95
C LEU A 141 -0.04 11.01 4.49
N ILE A 142 0.59 10.16 3.66
CA ILE A 142 1.95 10.39 3.17
C ILE A 142 1.88 10.82 1.71
N TYR A 143 2.27 12.05 1.45
CA TYR A 143 2.24 12.70 0.12
C TYR A 143 3.56 13.40 -0.23
N LYS A 144 4.60 13.20 0.59
CA LYS A 144 5.97 13.66 0.40
C LYS A 144 6.93 12.55 0.76
N ASP A 145 8.13 12.61 0.22
CA ASP A 145 9.19 11.67 0.53
C ASP A 145 9.55 11.69 2.02
N VAL A 146 9.88 10.51 2.53
CA VAL A 146 10.26 10.29 3.93
C VAL A 146 11.70 9.78 3.97
N PRO A 147 12.66 10.56 4.51
CA PRO A 147 14.05 10.13 4.63
C PRO A 147 14.19 8.86 5.50
N ALA A 148 15.23 8.07 5.22
CA ALA A 148 15.53 6.86 6.01
C ALA A 148 15.66 7.18 7.50
N GLY A 149 15.23 6.24 8.36
CA GLY A 149 15.27 6.36 9.81
C GLY A 149 14.23 7.29 10.42
N SER A 150 13.30 7.80 9.62
CA SER A 150 12.28 8.76 10.11
C SER A 150 11.15 8.09 10.87
N VAL A 151 10.62 8.80 11.86
CA VAL A 151 9.38 8.47 12.57
C VAL A 151 8.35 9.55 12.31
N ILE A 152 7.32 9.23 11.53
CA ILE A 152 6.20 10.14 11.24
C ILE A 152 5.04 9.81 12.17
N LYS A 153 4.44 10.83 12.79
CA LYS A 153 3.28 10.69 13.66
C LYS A 153 2.18 11.63 13.21
N HIS A 154 0.94 11.17 13.32
CA HIS A 154 -0.21 12.07 13.20
C HIS A 154 -0.21 13.03 14.38
N LYS A 155 -0.33 14.33 14.10
CA LYS A 155 -0.46 15.35 15.14
C LYS A 155 -1.93 15.75 15.24
N GLU A 156 -2.54 15.53 16.41
CA GLU A 156 -3.86 16.03 16.74
C GLU A 156 -3.74 17.36 17.47
N GLU A 157 -4.51 18.35 17.03
CA GLU A 157 -4.67 19.62 17.75
C GLU A 157 -6.07 19.60 18.41
N LEU A 158 -6.10 19.62 19.74
CA LEU A 158 -7.34 19.81 20.48
C LEU A 158 -7.74 21.29 20.38
N MET A 159 -8.78 21.55 19.61
CA MET A 159 -9.43 22.86 19.62
C MET A 159 -10.24 22.97 20.91
N GLY A 160 -10.09 24.10 21.62
CA GLY A 160 -10.80 24.33 22.89
C GLY A 160 -12.30 24.09 22.78
N GLY A 161 -12.85 23.53 23.85
CA GLY A 161 -14.26 23.16 23.88
C GLY A 161 -15.19 24.33 23.62
N ILE A 162 -16.35 24.03 23.09
CA ILE A 162 -17.48 24.96 22.96
C ILE A 162 -17.87 25.39 24.36
N GLN A 163 -17.77 26.68 24.66
CA GLN A 163 -18.34 27.30 25.88
C GLN A 163 -19.83 27.49 25.68
#